data_8298454cc72afd47f13ba3c914c614fe
#
_entry.id   8298454cc72afd47f13ba3c914c614fe
#
_cell.length_a   1.000
_cell.length_b   1.000
_cell.length_c   1.000
_cell.angle_alpha   90.00
_cell.angle_beta   90.00
_cell.angle_gamma   90.00
#
_symmetry.space_group_name_H-M   'P 1'
#
loop_
_entity.id
_entity.type
_entity.pdbx_description
1 polymer ?
#
loop_
_entity_poly.entity_id
_entity_poly.type
_entity_poly.pdbx_seq_one_letter_code
_entity_poly.pdbx_strand_id
1 'polypeptide(L)'
;MNQISTFLTLFLLCLTSNSFVNAQTVGFYAPYEDMENECKNSNLYGSYAWFVDNYVKKGKGIVVTPSTLDKIKDLKTLWVAYDEDNLQKGWKYLPTSMTNADALTAIKQHVKDGGSLFLSSLATQLLVGLDRIDATLTPNIFNTSVGKKNFDLWGVNPIMGKAVGDVYDHSDHAIYKGLFTSEYKYPDNTDWNHIFYPLINAADKADHNCIWDLNGLSDLSDNPNKFVDFQTKTNSVILGTWQHVVDYAVAGVVEFQPTADFRGTILTNGMAAYDMSLYPDGAQYNDYMVNLYKITENTLEYLNSKADEVSTGIKDITFVGVNKSDDAYYTLQGVKVASPLTAGIYVHNHKKVVVR
;
A
#
# COMPACT_ATOMS: atom_id res chain seq x y z
N MET A 1 44.56 22.86 -37.63
CA MET A 1 43.22 23.25 -37.19
C MET A 1 42.21 22.09 -37.18
N ASN A 2 42.61 20.80 -37.11
CA ASN A 2 41.68 19.67 -37.22
C ASN A 2 41.61 18.74 -35.99
N GLN A 3 42.30 19.04 -34.90
CA GLN A 3 42.22 18.18 -33.71
C GLN A 3 41.22 18.66 -32.66
N ILE A 4 40.82 19.92 -32.65
CA ILE A 4 39.84 20.46 -31.71
C ILE A 4 38.42 20.10 -32.08
N SER A 5 38.13 19.92 -33.39
CA SER A 5 36.80 19.56 -33.87
C SER A 5 36.42 18.10 -33.53
N THR A 6 37.38 17.17 -33.47
CA THR A 6 37.16 15.77 -33.17
C THR A 6 36.88 15.53 -31.69
N PHE A 7 37.47 16.33 -30.79
CA PHE A 7 37.21 16.22 -29.37
C PHE A 7 35.82 16.76 -28.97
N LEU A 8 35.37 17.82 -29.66
CA LEU A 8 34.06 18.40 -29.38
C LEU A 8 32.92 17.48 -29.85
N THR A 9 33.12 16.76 -30.96
CA THR A 9 32.12 15.82 -31.48
C THR A 9 32.01 14.56 -30.61
N LEU A 10 33.14 14.06 -30.05
CA LEU A 10 33.11 12.93 -29.13
C LEU A 10 32.45 13.31 -27.78
N PHE A 11 32.64 14.55 -27.29
CA PHE A 11 32.02 15.03 -26.05
C PHE A 11 30.51 15.26 -26.23
N LEU A 12 30.06 15.69 -27.42
CA LEU A 12 28.64 15.83 -27.71
C LEU A 12 27.95 14.48 -27.90
N LEU A 13 28.63 13.44 -28.43
CA LEU A 13 28.06 12.09 -28.54
C LEU A 13 27.90 11.40 -27.16
N CYS A 14 28.72 11.73 -26.18
CA CYS A 14 28.58 11.23 -24.80
C CYS A 14 27.43 11.89 -24.03
N LEU A 15 26.93 13.05 -24.48
CA LEU A 15 25.83 13.77 -23.84
C LEU A 15 24.44 13.37 -24.37
N THR A 16 24.37 12.64 -25.49
CA THR A 16 23.08 12.27 -26.10
C THR A 16 22.66 10.82 -25.85
N SER A 17 23.42 10.04 -25.11
CA SER A 17 23.07 8.66 -24.75
C SER A 17 22.56 8.47 -23.31
N ASN A 18 22.20 9.53 -22.61
CA ASN A 18 21.29 9.42 -21.48
C ASN A 18 19.85 9.29 -22.01
N SER A 19 19.56 8.21 -22.70
CA SER A 19 18.24 7.63 -22.65
C SER A 19 18.03 7.34 -21.15
N PHE A 20 17.25 8.19 -20.48
CA PHE A 20 16.63 7.81 -19.24
C PHE A 20 15.79 6.57 -19.55
N VAL A 21 16.38 5.40 -19.39
CA VAL A 21 15.61 4.19 -19.18
C VAL A 21 14.87 4.52 -17.91
N ASN A 22 13.60 4.89 -18.04
CA ASN A 22 12.72 4.97 -16.90
C ASN A 22 12.79 3.60 -16.24
N ALA A 23 13.54 3.51 -15.14
CA ALA A 23 13.69 2.26 -14.45
C ALA A 23 12.27 1.83 -14.07
N GLN A 24 11.86 0.68 -14.55
CA GLN A 24 10.56 0.08 -14.20
C GLN A 24 10.62 -0.25 -12.71
N THR A 25 10.04 0.59 -11.89
CA THR A 25 10.20 0.53 -10.43
C THR A 25 9.05 -0.17 -9.74
N VAL A 26 7.94 -0.39 -10.47
CA VAL A 26 6.74 -1.05 -9.93
C VAL A 26 6.47 -2.35 -10.68
N GLY A 27 6.25 -3.43 -9.93
CA GLY A 27 5.83 -4.71 -10.48
C GLY A 27 4.39 -5.05 -10.07
N PHE A 28 3.67 -5.74 -10.95
CA PHE A 28 2.43 -6.44 -10.63
C PHE A 28 2.69 -7.94 -10.69
N TYR A 29 2.46 -8.65 -9.60
CA TYR A 29 2.57 -10.11 -9.61
C TYR A 29 1.28 -10.73 -10.14
N ALA A 30 1.38 -11.29 -11.34
CA ALA A 30 0.31 -12.05 -11.95
C ALA A 30 0.45 -13.54 -11.57
N PRO A 31 -0.55 -14.17 -10.94
CA PRO A 31 -0.43 -15.56 -10.52
C PRO A 31 -0.49 -16.58 -11.67
N TYR A 32 -0.73 -16.12 -12.88
CA TYR A 32 -0.83 -16.94 -14.08
C TYR A 32 0.15 -16.43 -15.15
N GLU A 33 0.62 -17.33 -16.03
CA GLU A 33 1.50 -16.94 -17.14
C GLU A 33 0.74 -16.17 -18.22
N ASP A 34 -0.51 -16.54 -18.46
CA ASP A 34 -1.41 -15.93 -19.45
C ASP A 34 -2.68 -15.41 -18.79
N MET A 35 -2.57 -14.20 -18.21
CA MET A 35 -3.68 -13.55 -17.52
C MET A 35 -4.91 -13.33 -18.42
N GLU A 36 -4.70 -13.10 -19.71
CA GLU A 36 -5.79 -12.88 -20.67
C GLU A 36 -6.66 -14.10 -20.87
N ASN A 37 -6.06 -15.28 -20.85
CA ASN A 37 -6.79 -16.52 -21.07
C ASN A 37 -7.21 -17.20 -19.75
N GLU A 38 -6.40 -17.06 -18.69
CA GLU A 38 -6.61 -17.81 -17.46
C GLU A 38 -7.53 -17.07 -16.46
N CYS A 39 -7.56 -15.73 -16.46
CA CYS A 39 -8.34 -15.00 -15.48
C CYS A 39 -9.21 -13.85 -16.02
N LYS A 40 -9.43 -13.75 -17.33
CA LYS A 40 -10.19 -12.66 -17.95
C LYS A 40 -11.59 -12.44 -17.35
N ASN A 41 -12.21 -13.48 -16.86
CA ASN A 41 -13.54 -13.45 -16.26
C ASN A 41 -13.48 -13.42 -14.71
N SER A 42 -12.32 -13.27 -14.13
CA SER A 42 -12.15 -13.19 -12.68
C SER A 42 -12.10 -11.73 -12.20
N ASN A 43 -12.39 -11.51 -10.93
CA ASN A 43 -12.28 -10.20 -10.31
C ASN A 43 -10.83 -9.66 -10.32
N LEU A 44 -9.84 -10.54 -10.35
CA LEU A 44 -8.43 -10.19 -10.44
C LEU A 44 -8.07 -9.46 -11.75
N TYR A 45 -8.76 -9.79 -12.85
CA TYR A 45 -8.41 -9.26 -14.17
C TYR A 45 -8.49 -7.73 -14.23
N GLY A 46 -9.43 -7.13 -13.52
CA GLY A 46 -9.55 -5.67 -13.47
C GLY A 46 -8.30 -4.97 -12.93
N SER A 47 -7.73 -5.48 -11.84
CA SER A 47 -6.48 -4.96 -11.28
C SER A 47 -5.30 -5.12 -12.25
N TYR A 48 -5.18 -6.27 -12.87
CA TYR A 48 -4.17 -6.54 -13.89
C TYR A 48 -4.30 -5.60 -15.08
N ALA A 49 -5.48 -5.49 -15.68
CA ALA A 49 -5.72 -4.64 -16.85
C ALA A 49 -5.44 -3.16 -16.53
N TRP A 50 -5.88 -2.68 -15.37
CA TRP A 50 -5.59 -1.32 -14.95
C TRP A 50 -4.07 -1.08 -14.81
N PHE A 51 -3.34 -2.04 -14.22
CA PHE A 51 -1.89 -1.93 -14.08
C PHE A 51 -1.17 -1.94 -15.43
N VAL A 52 -1.59 -2.80 -16.35
CA VAL A 52 -1.03 -2.84 -17.72
C VAL A 52 -1.23 -1.49 -18.40
N ASP A 53 -2.42 -0.92 -18.33
CA ASP A 53 -2.74 0.35 -19.00
C ASP A 53 -2.01 1.55 -18.37
N ASN A 54 -1.86 1.57 -17.06
CA ASN A 54 -1.35 2.74 -16.34
C ASN A 54 0.16 2.68 -16.04
N TYR A 55 0.75 1.49 -16.01
CA TYR A 55 2.17 1.32 -15.71
C TYR A 55 2.94 0.65 -16.84
N VAL A 56 2.52 -0.51 -17.34
CA VAL A 56 3.29 -1.24 -18.35
C VAL A 56 3.35 -0.49 -19.67
N LYS A 57 2.19 -0.09 -20.22
CA LYS A 57 2.12 0.65 -21.49
C LYS A 57 2.81 2.03 -21.42
N LYS A 58 2.95 2.57 -20.21
CA LYS A 58 3.65 3.85 -19.98
C LYS A 58 5.16 3.66 -19.67
N GLY A 59 5.67 2.45 -19.69
CA GLY A 59 7.08 2.14 -19.41
C GLY A 59 7.49 2.31 -17.94
N LYS A 60 6.54 2.40 -17.01
CA LYS A 60 6.77 2.64 -15.58
C LYS A 60 6.78 1.36 -14.75
N GLY A 61 6.25 0.26 -15.27
CA GLY A 61 6.08 -0.99 -14.55
C GLY A 61 6.24 -2.22 -15.42
N ILE A 62 6.34 -3.37 -14.76
CA ILE A 62 6.38 -4.69 -15.38
C ILE A 62 5.37 -5.64 -14.75
N VAL A 63 4.90 -6.60 -15.55
CA VAL A 63 4.21 -7.77 -15.01
C VAL A 63 5.25 -8.82 -14.66
N VAL A 64 5.17 -9.35 -13.45
CA VAL A 64 5.95 -10.48 -12.97
C VAL A 64 5.05 -11.71 -12.96
N THR A 65 5.48 -12.80 -13.56
CA THR A 65 4.78 -14.08 -13.63
C THR A 65 5.55 -15.16 -12.85
N PRO A 66 4.97 -16.34 -12.62
CA PRO A 66 5.68 -17.43 -11.95
C PRO A 66 7.02 -17.80 -12.60
N SER A 67 7.16 -17.61 -13.92
CA SER A 67 8.42 -17.87 -14.64
C SER A 67 9.44 -16.73 -14.57
N THR A 68 9.07 -15.56 -14.03
CA THR A 68 9.92 -14.34 -14.02
C THR A 68 10.08 -13.75 -12.61
N LEU A 69 10.00 -14.58 -11.57
CA LEU A 69 10.14 -14.16 -10.16
C LEU A 69 11.47 -13.46 -9.87
N ASP A 70 12.52 -13.79 -10.62
CA ASP A 70 13.84 -13.17 -10.49
C ASP A 70 13.84 -11.66 -10.76
N LYS A 71 12.84 -11.14 -11.47
CA LYS A 71 12.67 -9.70 -11.71
C LYS A 71 12.23 -8.93 -10.46
N ILE A 72 11.65 -9.59 -9.47
CA ILE A 72 11.16 -8.95 -8.23
C ILE A 72 12.27 -8.20 -7.52
N LYS A 73 13.49 -8.73 -7.50
CA LYS A 73 14.65 -8.12 -6.82
C LYS A 73 15.03 -6.73 -7.32
N ASP A 74 14.65 -6.40 -8.56
CA ASP A 74 15.02 -5.14 -9.21
C ASP A 74 13.93 -4.06 -9.06
N LEU A 75 12.80 -4.39 -8.40
CA LEU A 75 11.69 -3.49 -8.17
C LEU A 75 11.85 -2.69 -6.87
N LYS A 76 11.24 -1.52 -6.84
CA LYS A 76 11.02 -0.75 -5.60
C LYS A 76 9.74 -1.19 -4.90
N THR A 77 8.68 -1.37 -5.67
CA THR A 77 7.36 -1.77 -5.17
C THR A 77 6.82 -2.94 -5.96
N LEU A 78 6.33 -3.94 -5.24
CA LEU A 78 5.58 -5.05 -5.82
C LEU A 78 4.12 -4.97 -5.38
N TRP A 79 3.19 -4.97 -6.33
CA TRP A 79 1.77 -5.13 -6.07
C TRP A 79 1.36 -6.58 -6.31
N VAL A 80 0.79 -7.22 -5.31
CA VAL A 80 0.19 -8.55 -5.38
C VAL A 80 -1.29 -8.40 -5.11
N ALA A 81 -2.12 -8.71 -6.09
CA ALA A 81 -3.56 -8.70 -5.99
C ALA A 81 -4.10 -10.11 -6.17
N TYR A 82 -5.13 -10.46 -5.46
CA TYR A 82 -5.90 -11.68 -5.71
C TYR A 82 -7.32 -11.52 -5.21
N ASP A 83 -8.27 -11.86 -6.04
CA ASP A 83 -9.69 -11.85 -5.71
C ASP A 83 -10.42 -12.99 -6.42
N GLU A 84 -11.22 -13.72 -5.69
CA GLU A 84 -12.09 -14.77 -6.22
C GLU A 84 -13.24 -15.05 -5.27
N ASP A 85 -14.35 -15.55 -5.83
CA ASP A 85 -15.51 -15.97 -5.07
C ASP A 85 -15.20 -17.20 -4.20
N ASN A 86 -15.72 -17.21 -2.98
CA ASN A 86 -15.65 -18.34 -2.06
C ASN A 86 -14.26 -18.79 -1.60
N LEU A 87 -13.25 -17.93 -1.67
CA LEU A 87 -11.95 -18.23 -1.10
C LEU A 87 -12.05 -18.51 0.41
N GLN A 88 -11.35 -19.53 0.86
CA GLN A 88 -11.30 -19.91 2.27
C GLN A 88 -10.27 -19.05 3.03
N LYS A 89 -10.48 -18.93 4.35
CA LYS A 89 -9.52 -18.30 5.25
C LYS A 89 -8.24 -19.11 5.35
N GLY A 90 -7.12 -18.49 5.04
CA GLY A 90 -5.77 -19.03 5.13
C GLY A 90 -4.99 -18.90 3.83
N TRP A 91 -3.77 -18.41 3.92
CA TRP A 91 -2.92 -18.11 2.78
C TRP A 91 -2.66 -19.31 1.85
N LYS A 92 -2.75 -20.54 2.37
CA LYS A 92 -2.55 -21.79 1.60
C LYS A 92 -3.65 -22.08 0.60
N TYR A 93 -4.79 -21.38 0.69
CA TYR A 93 -5.88 -21.48 -0.28
C TYR A 93 -5.70 -20.55 -1.48
N LEU A 94 -4.75 -19.62 -1.43
CA LEU A 94 -4.36 -18.84 -2.59
C LEU A 94 -3.74 -19.74 -3.67
N PRO A 95 -3.66 -19.32 -4.94
CA PRO A 95 -3.03 -20.10 -6.01
C PRO A 95 -1.65 -20.62 -5.64
N THR A 96 -1.34 -21.84 -6.06
CA THR A 96 -0.04 -22.46 -5.79
C THR A 96 1.12 -21.63 -6.31
N SER A 97 0.93 -20.92 -7.42
CA SER A 97 1.92 -19.97 -7.97
C SER A 97 2.27 -18.85 -6.99
N MET A 98 1.35 -18.45 -6.11
CA MET A 98 1.58 -17.43 -5.07
C MET A 98 2.13 -18.01 -3.77
N THR A 99 1.92 -19.30 -3.53
CA THR A 99 2.16 -19.94 -2.22
C THR A 99 3.28 -20.98 -2.24
N ASN A 100 3.83 -21.30 -3.40
CA ASN A 100 5.00 -22.16 -3.49
C ASN A 100 6.24 -21.50 -2.88
N ALA A 101 7.25 -22.30 -2.59
CA ALA A 101 8.47 -21.85 -1.92
C ALA A 101 9.22 -20.76 -2.69
N ASP A 102 9.24 -20.83 -4.01
CA ASP A 102 9.97 -19.88 -4.85
C ASP A 102 9.30 -18.49 -4.82
N ALA A 103 7.98 -18.44 -4.99
CA ALA A 103 7.22 -17.19 -4.94
C ALA A 103 7.31 -16.54 -3.54
N LEU A 104 7.06 -17.32 -2.48
CA LEU A 104 7.15 -16.81 -1.11
C LEU A 104 8.57 -16.32 -0.79
N THR A 105 9.60 -17.04 -1.24
CA THR A 105 10.99 -16.64 -1.03
C THR A 105 11.31 -15.34 -1.76
N ALA A 106 10.92 -15.22 -3.02
CA ALA A 106 11.19 -14.02 -3.82
C ALA A 106 10.50 -12.79 -3.24
N ILE A 107 9.19 -12.89 -2.91
CA ILE A 107 8.42 -11.79 -2.31
C ILE A 107 8.96 -11.43 -0.93
N LYS A 108 9.24 -12.43 -0.08
CA LYS A 108 9.79 -12.21 1.27
C LYS A 108 11.16 -11.54 1.21
N GLN A 109 12.04 -12.00 0.32
CA GLN A 109 13.38 -11.42 0.16
C GLN A 109 13.31 -9.97 -0.33
N HIS A 110 12.41 -9.66 -1.26
CA HIS A 110 12.18 -8.29 -1.73
C HIS A 110 11.88 -7.34 -0.56
N VAL A 111 10.97 -7.72 0.35
CA VAL A 111 10.65 -6.86 1.50
C VAL A 111 11.79 -6.84 2.53
N LYS A 112 12.50 -7.94 2.73
CA LYS A 112 13.68 -7.97 3.61
C LYS A 112 14.78 -7.03 3.12
N ASP A 113 14.97 -6.92 1.82
CA ASP A 113 15.98 -6.05 1.20
C ASP A 113 15.57 -4.58 1.16
N GLY A 114 14.32 -4.27 1.53
CA GLY A 114 13.82 -2.91 1.64
C GLY A 114 12.87 -2.50 0.51
N GLY A 115 12.54 -3.39 -0.39
CA GLY A 115 11.47 -3.19 -1.34
C GLY A 115 10.11 -3.15 -0.65
N SER A 116 9.19 -2.35 -1.16
CA SER A 116 7.85 -2.20 -0.61
C SER A 116 6.85 -3.16 -1.26
N LEU A 117 5.82 -3.53 -0.50
CA LEU A 117 4.81 -4.49 -0.95
C LEU A 117 3.41 -3.93 -0.77
N PHE A 118 2.59 -4.00 -1.82
CA PHE A 118 1.16 -3.75 -1.75
C PHE A 118 0.40 -5.07 -1.89
N LEU A 119 -0.42 -5.42 -0.91
CA LEU A 119 -1.30 -6.59 -0.94
C LEU A 119 -2.74 -6.12 -1.00
N SER A 120 -3.47 -6.47 -2.05
CA SER A 120 -4.87 -6.09 -2.17
C SER A 120 -5.81 -7.29 -2.22
N SER A 121 -7.03 -7.06 -1.76
CA SER A 121 -8.09 -8.06 -1.69
C SER A 121 -7.62 -9.31 -0.93
N LEU A 122 -7.87 -10.49 -1.43
CA LEU A 122 -7.55 -11.76 -0.77
C LEU A 122 -6.04 -12.04 -0.65
N ALA A 123 -5.19 -11.33 -1.42
CA ALA A 123 -3.74 -11.44 -1.29
C ALA A 123 -3.22 -10.95 0.09
N THR A 124 -4.02 -10.20 0.86
CA THR A 124 -3.70 -9.81 2.25
C THR A 124 -3.31 -11.00 3.13
N GLN A 125 -3.82 -12.19 2.86
CA GLN A 125 -3.47 -13.42 3.59
C GLN A 125 -2.01 -13.83 3.45
N LEU A 126 -1.30 -13.37 2.41
CA LEU A 126 0.11 -13.68 2.21
C LEU A 126 1.01 -13.19 3.35
N LEU A 127 0.60 -12.18 4.13
CA LEU A 127 1.36 -11.73 5.29
C LEU A 127 1.75 -12.87 6.24
N VAL A 128 0.86 -13.85 6.42
CA VAL A 128 1.13 -15.05 7.22
C VAL A 128 2.11 -15.98 6.50
N GLY A 129 1.92 -16.19 5.20
CA GLY A 129 2.83 -17.02 4.39
C GLY A 129 4.24 -16.46 4.28
N LEU A 130 4.36 -15.14 4.39
CA LEU A 130 5.65 -14.43 4.42
C LEU A 130 6.27 -14.38 5.82
N ASP A 131 5.63 -14.93 6.85
CA ASP A 131 6.02 -14.83 8.28
C ASP A 131 6.13 -13.36 8.75
N ARG A 132 5.34 -12.44 8.17
CA ARG A 132 5.31 -11.04 8.62
C ARG A 132 4.44 -10.83 9.84
N ILE A 133 3.40 -11.66 9.96
CA ILE A 133 2.53 -11.74 11.14
C ILE A 133 2.30 -13.19 11.52
N ASP A 134 1.94 -13.40 12.80
CA ASP A 134 1.62 -14.74 13.31
C ASP A 134 0.34 -15.29 12.66
N ALA A 135 0.25 -16.63 12.56
CA ALA A 135 -0.90 -17.31 11.98
C ALA A 135 -2.20 -17.08 12.76
N THR A 136 -2.13 -16.80 14.06
CA THR A 136 -3.28 -16.46 14.90
C THR A 136 -3.92 -15.12 14.47
N LEU A 137 -3.17 -14.28 13.78
CA LEU A 137 -3.60 -13.01 13.23
C LEU A 137 -3.99 -13.10 11.74
N THR A 138 -4.30 -14.30 11.24
CA THR A 138 -4.81 -14.46 9.85
C THR A 138 -6.07 -13.61 9.65
N PRO A 139 -6.12 -12.76 8.61
CA PRO A 139 -7.29 -11.93 8.34
C PRO A 139 -8.56 -12.79 8.12
N ASN A 140 -9.69 -12.20 8.44
CA ASN A 140 -11.00 -12.83 8.25
C ASN A 140 -11.44 -12.69 6.79
N ILE A 141 -12.16 -13.68 6.30
CA ILE A 141 -12.82 -13.64 5.00
C ILE A 141 -14.31 -13.41 5.23
N PHE A 142 -14.84 -12.34 4.62
CA PHE A 142 -16.26 -12.04 4.58
C PHE A 142 -16.69 -11.92 3.12
N ASN A 143 -17.57 -12.80 2.68
CA ASN A 143 -18.03 -12.88 1.30
C ASN A 143 -19.53 -13.21 1.19
N THR A 144 -20.32 -12.73 2.14
CA THR A 144 -21.73 -13.09 2.28
C THR A 144 -22.70 -11.94 2.04
N SER A 145 -22.23 -10.69 2.14
CA SER A 145 -23.08 -9.52 1.93
C SER A 145 -23.10 -9.12 0.46
N VAL A 146 -24.22 -8.60 0.01
CA VAL A 146 -24.38 -8.06 -1.34
C VAL A 146 -24.80 -6.60 -1.22
N GLY A 147 -24.16 -5.73 -1.98
CA GLY A 147 -24.49 -4.30 -2.05
C GLY A 147 -25.93 -4.08 -2.47
N LYS A 148 -26.52 -2.99 -2.00
CA LYS A 148 -27.89 -2.62 -2.31
C LYS A 148 -27.93 -1.79 -3.60
N LYS A 149 -28.70 -2.23 -4.55
CA LYS A 149 -28.87 -1.54 -5.84
C LYS A 149 -29.14 -0.03 -5.65
N ASN A 150 -28.36 0.80 -6.31
CA ASN A 150 -28.44 2.25 -6.41
C ASN A 150 -28.12 3.10 -5.17
N PHE A 151 -27.84 2.51 -3.99
CA PHE A 151 -27.69 3.32 -2.76
C PHE A 151 -26.55 2.88 -1.83
N ASP A 152 -25.78 1.88 -2.19
CA ASP A 152 -24.73 1.35 -1.34
C ASP A 152 -23.35 1.77 -1.86
N LEU A 153 -22.80 2.80 -1.25
CA LEU A 153 -21.45 3.28 -1.58
C LEU A 153 -20.47 2.64 -0.62
N TRP A 154 -19.61 1.78 -1.16
CA TRP A 154 -18.54 1.21 -0.36
C TRP A 154 -17.28 2.07 -0.46
N GLY A 155 -16.64 2.29 0.69
CA GLY A 155 -15.49 3.15 0.78
C GLY A 155 -14.69 2.97 2.05
N VAL A 156 -13.70 3.83 2.22
CA VAL A 156 -12.80 3.84 3.36
C VAL A 156 -13.15 4.99 4.30
N ASN A 157 -13.37 4.67 5.57
CA ASN A 157 -13.39 5.65 6.65
C ASN A 157 -11.97 5.79 7.22
N PRO A 158 -11.28 6.94 7.04
CA PRO A 158 -9.95 7.17 7.58
C PRO A 158 -9.96 7.66 9.05
N ILE A 159 -11.15 7.94 9.60
CA ILE A 159 -11.32 8.50 10.94
C ILE A 159 -11.97 7.44 11.82
N MET A 160 -11.23 6.94 12.78
CA MET A 160 -11.62 5.81 13.62
C MET A 160 -11.65 6.19 15.10
N GLY A 161 -12.31 5.37 15.93
CA GLY A 161 -12.26 5.49 17.37
C GLY A 161 -13.26 6.43 18.01
N LYS A 162 -14.13 7.09 17.27
CA LYS A 162 -15.13 8.02 17.81
C LYS A 162 -16.02 7.39 18.89
N ALA A 163 -16.42 6.13 18.71
CA ALA A 163 -17.33 5.45 19.62
C ALA A 163 -16.70 5.14 20.99
N VAL A 164 -15.36 5.11 21.08
CA VAL A 164 -14.63 4.81 22.32
C VAL A 164 -13.91 6.04 22.91
N GLY A 165 -14.14 7.22 22.32
CA GLY A 165 -13.61 8.48 22.84
C GLY A 165 -12.21 8.86 22.35
N ASP A 166 -11.53 7.97 21.65
CA ASP A 166 -10.22 8.23 21.04
C ASP A 166 -10.39 8.38 19.50
N VAL A 167 -9.96 9.50 18.96
CA VAL A 167 -10.07 9.74 17.52
C VAL A 167 -8.71 9.60 16.86
N TYR A 168 -8.62 8.66 15.92
CA TYR A 168 -7.48 8.49 15.03
C TYR A 168 -7.88 8.95 13.64
N ASP A 169 -7.30 10.06 13.20
CA ASP A 169 -7.57 10.65 11.89
C ASP A 169 -6.35 10.48 11.00
N HIS A 170 -6.50 9.69 9.96
CA HIS A 170 -5.50 9.44 8.93
C HIS A 170 -5.89 10.04 7.58
N SER A 171 -6.85 10.96 7.54
CA SER A 171 -7.33 11.58 6.30
C SER A 171 -6.26 12.37 5.54
N ASP A 172 -5.19 12.79 6.23
CA ASP A 172 -4.02 13.46 5.65
C ASP A 172 -2.96 12.48 5.10
N HIS A 173 -3.13 11.17 5.29
CA HIS A 173 -2.19 10.18 4.78
C HIS A 173 -2.06 10.25 3.26
N ALA A 174 -0.84 10.06 2.75
CA ALA A 174 -0.51 10.23 1.33
C ALA A 174 -1.41 9.42 0.38
N ILE A 175 -1.88 8.24 0.80
CA ILE A 175 -2.76 7.40 -0.02
C ILE A 175 -4.13 8.03 -0.28
N TYR A 176 -4.59 8.95 0.55
CA TYR A 176 -5.89 9.62 0.43
C TYR A 176 -5.82 10.96 -0.29
N LYS A 177 -4.63 11.39 -0.68
CA LYS A 177 -4.42 12.70 -1.30
C LYS A 177 -5.21 12.84 -2.62
N GLY A 178 -6.05 13.88 -2.66
CA GLY A 178 -6.81 14.21 -3.86
C GLY A 178 -8.01 13.32 -4.15
N LEU A 179 -8.41 12.45 -3.21
CA LEU A 179 -9.68 11.75 -3.28
C LEU A 179 -10.82 12.71 -2.91
N PHE A 180 -11.95 12.59 -3.61
CA PHE A 180 -13.16 13.26 -3.15
C PHE A 180 -13.83 12.48 -2.02
N THR A 181 -14.55 13.18 -1.16
CA THR A 181 -15.20 12.63 0.03
C THR A 181 -16.70 12.54 -0.16
N SER A 182 -17.33 11.65 0.63
CA SER A 182 -18.74 11.63 0.92
C SER A 182 -18.95 11.65 2.42
N GLU A 183 -20.18 11.87 2.86
CA GLU A 183 -20.53 11.90 4.27
C GLU A 183 -21.37 10.67 4.62
N TYR A 184 -20.97 9.95 5.67
CA TYR A 184 -21.79 8.91 6.26
C TYR A 184 -22.59 9.51 7.44
N LYS A 185 -23.91 9.34 7.39
CA LYS A 185 -24.84 9.89 8.40
C LYS A 185 -25.45 8.79 9.22
N TYR A 186 -25.29 8.91 10.53
CA TYR A 186 -25.94 8.02 11.48
C TYR A 186 -27.32 8.59 11.84
N PRO A 187 -28.41 7.81 11.64
CA PRO A 187 -29.76 8.29 11.90
C PRO A 187 -30.00 8.68 13.37
N ASP A 188 -29.40 7.91 14.27
CA ASP A 188 -29.67 8.00 15.71
C ASP A 188 -28.58 8.71 16.52
N ASN A 189 -27.47 9.05 15.90
CA ASN A 189 -26.35 9.75 16.56
C ASN A 189 -25.53 10.60 15.59
N THR A 190 -25.87 11.88 15.52
CA THR A 190 -25.20 12.83 14.60
C THR A 190 -23.72 13.09 14.95
N ASP A 191 -23.31 12.85 16.21
CA ASP A 191 -21.91 13.01 16.61
C ASP A 191 -21.01 11.96 15.96
N TRP A 192 -21.59 10.89 15.44
CA TRP A 192 -20.87 9.86 14.69
C TRP A 192 -20.81 10.11 13.19
N ASN A 193 -21.45 11.15 12.70
CA ASN A 193 -21.29 11.54 11.29
C ASN A 193 -19.84 11.79 10.98
N HIS A 194 -19.38 11.27 9.85
CA HIS A 194 -18.00 11.41 9.43
C HIS A 194 -17.88 11.39 7.91
N ILE A 195 -16.77 11.91 7.41
CA ILE A 195 -16.39 11.77 5.99
C ILE A 195 -15.83 10.39 5.74
N PHE A 196 -16.01 9.91 4.52
CA PHE A 196 -15.33 8.73 4.00
C PHE A 196 -14.95 8.93 2.54
N TYR A 197 -14.10 8.08 2.03
CA TYR A 197 -13.70 8.06 0.63
C TYR A 197 -14.46 6.93 -0.09
N PRO A 198 -15.52 7.24 -0.87
CA PRO A 198 -16.22 6.23 -1.64
C PRO A 198 -15.29 5.71 -2.76
N LEU A 199 -15.21 4.40 -2.90
CA LEU A 199 -14.38 3.74 -3.90
C LEU A 199 -15.21 3.08 -5.00
N ILE A 200 -16.38 2.55 -4.64
CA ILE A 200 -17.25 1.84 -5.56
C ILE A 200 -18.71 2.03 -5.19
N ASN A 201 -19.57 2.06 -6.21
CA ASN A 201 -20.99 1.78 -6.01
C ASN A 201 -21.18 0.26 -5.99
N ALA A 202 -21.49 -0.27 -4.81
CA ALA A 202 -21.56 -1.69 -4.54
C ALA A 202 -22.84 -2.36 -5.06
N ALA A 203 -23.67 -1.64 -5.86
CA ALA A 203 -24.87 -2.21 -6.44
C ALA A 203 -24.56 -3.54 -7.13
N ASP A 204 -25.28 -4.60 -6.73
CA ASP A 204 -25.17 -5.94 -7.27
C ASP A 204 -23.76 -6.61 -7.08
N LYS A 205 -22.93 -6.10 -6.16
CA LYS A 205 -21.63 -6.68 -5.83
C LYS A 205 -21.69 -7.48 -4.53
N ALA A 206 -21.04 -8.63 -4.53
CA ALA A 206 -20.79 -9.41 -3.32
C ALA A 206 -19.59 -8.87 -2.55
N ASP A 207 -19.64 -8.97 -1.24
CA ASP A 207 -18.51 -8.70 -0.36
C ASP A 207 -17.40 -9.73 -0.53
N HIS A 208 -16.21 -9.28 -0.91
CA HIS A 208 -14.98 -10.09 -0.90
C HIS A 208 -13.96 -9.45 0.03
N ASN A 209 -14.30 -9.35 1.32
CA ASN A 209 -13.41 -8.75 2.30
C ASN A 209 -12.39 -9.76 2.83
N CYS A 210 -11.13 -9.32 2.90
CA CYS A 210 -10.04 -10.01 3.58
C CYS A 210 -9.38 -9.05 4.58
N ILE A 211 -10.02 -8.85 5.73
CA ILE A 211 -9.71 -7.82 6.72
C ILE A 211 -9.68 -8.40 8.13
N TRP A 212 -9.21 -7.65 9.10
CA TRP A 212 -9.21 -8.08 10.48
C TRP A 212 -10.45 -7.59 11.23
N ASP A 213 -11.30 -8.54 11.64
CA ASP A 213 -12.28 -8.30 12.71
C ASP A 213 -11.55 -8.40 14.04
N LEU A 214 -11.24 -7.26 14.64
CA LEU A 214 -10.44 -7.18 15.85
C LEU A 214 -11.15 -7.81 17.06
N ASN A 215 -12.49 -7.88 17.05
CA ASN A 215 -13.26 -8.53 18.10
C ASN A 215 -13.21 -10.07 17.98
N GLY A 216 -13.05 -10.58 16.77
CA GLY A 216 -12.98 -12.00 16.48
C GLY A 216 -11.58 -12.62 16.63
N LEU A 217 -10.55 -11.83 16.92
CA LEU A 217 -9.19 -12.32 17.07
C LEU A 217 -8.93 -12.73 18.52
N SER A 218 -8.80 -14.04 18.75
CA SER A 218 -8.57 -14.61 20.09
C SER A 218 -7.23 -14.23 20.71
N ASP A 219 -6.27 -13.82 19.91
CA ASP A 219 -4.91 -13.51 20.33
C ASP A 219 -4.70 -12.04 20.73
N LEU A 220 -5.73 -11.22 20.53
CA LEU A 220 -5.77 -9.88 21.10
C LEU A 220 -6.24 -9.99 22.55
N SER A 221 -5.56 -9.29 23.44
CA SER A 221 -5.90 -9.26 24.86
C SER A 221 -7.35 -8.78 25.07
N ASP A 222 -7.91 -9.03 26.26
CA ASP A 222 -9.19 -8.45 26.69
C ASP A 222 -9.13 -6.92 26.87
N ASN A 223 -8.07 -6.30 26.41
CA ASN A 223 -7.91 -4.86 26.35
C ASN A 223 -9.08 -4.24 25.58
N PRO A 224 -9.82 -3.30 26.16
CA PRO A 224 -10.87 -2.58 25.46
C PRO A 224 -10.37 -1.84 24.21
N ASN A 225 -9.06 -1.60 24.12
CA ASN A 225 -8.42 -0.98 22.96
C ASN A 225 -7.70 -1.99 22.08
N LYS A 226 -8.46 -2.88 21.43
CA LYS A 226 -7.95 -3.89 20.50
C LYS A 226 -7.23 -3.30 19.29
N PHE A 227 -7.57 -2.08 18.93
CA PHE A 227 -6.90 -1.33 17.86
C PHE A 227 -5.41 -1.11 18.20
N VAL A 228 -5.13 -0.58 19.39
CA VAL A 228 -3.74 -0.37 19.83
C VAL A 228 -2.99 -1.68 20.01
N ASP A 229 -3.66 -2.71 20.56
CA ASP A 229 -3.03 -4.02 20.75
C ASP A 229 -2.64 -4.67 19.42
N PHE A 230 -3.53 -4.64 18.43
CA PHE A 230 -3.23 -5.13 17.09
C PHE A 230 -2.05 -4.38 16.47
N GLN A 231 -2.08 -3.06 16.47
CA GLN A 231 -0.99 -2.23 15.91
C GLN A 231 0.35 -2.52 16.59
N THR A 232 0.35 -2.67 17.92
CA THR A 232 1.55 -2.97 18.69
C THR A 232 2.11 -4.35 18.34
N LYS A 233 1.27 -5.38 18.34
CA LYS A 233 1.68 -6.76 18.02
C LYS A 233 2.21 -6.93 16.61
N THR A 234 1.63 -6.20 15.66
CA THR A 234 1.98 -6.34 14.25
C THR A 234 3.00 -5.32 13.77
N ASN A 235 3.38 -4.34 14.61
CA ASN A 235 4.15 -3.17 14.21
C ASN A 235 3.54 -2.51 12.97
N SER A 236 2.28 -2.06 13.10
CA SER A 236 1.51 -1.49 12.00
C SER A 236 0.72 -0.25 12.43
N VAL A 237 0.16 0.41 11.43
CA VAL A 237 -0.80 1.51 11.60
C VAL A 237 -2.05 1.15 10.81
N ILE A 238 -3.22 1.16 11.45
CA ILE A 238 -4.51 1.01 10.76
C ILE A 238 -4.88 2.37 10.18
N LEU A 239 -4.90 2.47 8.86
CA LEU A 239 -5.16 3.70 8.13
C LEU A 239 -6.63 3.91 7.80
N GLY A 240 -7.43 2.85 7.80
CA GLY A 240 -8.84 2.95 7.46
C GLY A 240 -9.64 1.69 7.74
N THR A 241 -10.93 1.87 7.84
CA THR A 241 -11.95 0.84 8.10
C THR A 241 -13.12 1.00 7.14
N TRP A 242 -14.18 0.22 7.31
CA TRP A 242 -15.42 0.37 6.54
C TRP A 242 -16.05 1.76 6.76
N GLN A 243 -16.69 2.29 5.74
CA GLN A 243 -17.32 3.62 5.79
C GLN A 243 -18.36 3.81 6.91
N HIS A 244 -18.97 2.74 7.39
CA HIS A 244 -20.00 2.79 8.43
C HIS A 244 -19.49 2.44 9.83
N VAL A 245 -18.17 2.26 10.00
CA VAL A 245 -17.58 1.91 11.31
C VAL A 245 -16.93 3.15 11.93
N VAL A 246 -17.23 3.39 13.20
CA VAL A 246 -16.70 4.52 13.98
C VAL A 246 -15.86 4.08 15.18
N ASP A 247 -15.71 2.78 15.38
CA ASP A 247 -14.94 2.16 16.45
C ASP A 247 -13.70 1.41 15.91
N TYR A 248 -13.05 0.65 16.77
CA TYR A 248 -11.85 -0.13 16.43
C TYR A 248 -12.16 -1.56 16.01
N ALA A 249 -13.38 -1.85 15.55
CA ALA A 249 -13.77 -3.22 15.31
C ALA A 249 -13.08 -3.85 14.10
N VAL A 250 -12.71 -3.04 13.10
CA VAL A 250 -12.22 -3.54 11.81
C VAL A 250 -10.99 -2.80 11.33
N ALA A 251 -9.94 -3.55 11.00
CA ALA A 251 -8.77 -3.05 10.29
C ALA A 251 -8.87 -3.42 8.80
N GLY A 252 -9.19 -2.44 7.95
CA GLY A 252 -9.44 -2.62 6.52
C GLY A 252 -8.24 -2.25 5.65
N VAL A 253 -7.64 -1.08 5.92
CA VAL A 253 -6.40 -0.62 5.30
C VAL A 253 -5.34 -0.55 6.37
N VAL A 254 -4.22 -1.27 6.18
CA VAL A 254 -3.18 -1.38 7.21
C VAL A 254 -1.81 -1.20 6.59
N GLU A 255 -1.00 -0.35 7.20
CA GLU A 255 0.40 -0.17 6.88
C GLU A 255 1.28 -0.88 7.91
N PHE A 256 1.99 -1.90 7.50
CA PHE A 256 2.99 -2.62 8.31
C PHE A 256 4.33 -1.91 8.17
N GLN A 257 4.81 -1.41 9.30
CA GLN A 257 6.05 -0.65 9.37
C GLN A 257 7.28 -1.55 9.24
N PRO A 258 8.41 -1.02 8.77
CA PRO A 258 9.67 -1.77 8.75
C PRO A 258 10.05 -2.34 10.11
N THR A 259 10.63 -3.54 10.08
CA THR A 259 11.22 -4.21 11.26
C THR A 259 12.69 -4.54 10.99
N ALA A 260 13.37 -5.12 11.96
CA ALA A 260 14.74 -5.60 11.77
C ALA A 260 14.84 -6.67 10.67
N ASP A 261 13.81 -7.54 10.57
CA ASP A 261 13.77 -8.64 9.60
C ASP A 261 13.14 -8.25 8.26
N PHE A 262 12.27 -7.24 8.23
CA PHE A 262 11.58 -6.74 7.04
C PHE A 262 11.82 -5.23 6.93
N ARG A 263 12.77 -4.84 6.09
CA ARG A 263 13.17 -3.43 5.97
C ARG A 263 12.22 -2.61 5.12
N GLY A 264 11.43 -3.25 4.25
CA GLY A 264 10.43 -2.59 3.42
C GLY A 264 9.10 -2.37 4.14
N THR A 265 8.33 -1.40 3.66
CA THR A 265 6.96 -1.12 4.10
C THR A 265 5.98 -2.04 3.36
N ILE A 266 5.00 -2.59 4.06
CA ILE A 266 3.90 -3.34 3.44
C ILE A 266 2.60 -2.61 3.70
N LEU A 267 1.81 -2.36 2.65
CA LEU A 267 0.47 -1.83 2.77
C LEU A 267 -0.55 -2.87 2.31
N THR A 268 -1.63 -3.02 3.06
CA THR A 268 -2.73 -3.91 2.68
C THR A 268 -4.03 -3.12 2.52
N ASN A 269 -4.83 -3.51 1.54
CA ASN A 269 -6.21 -3.09 1.41
C ASN A 269 -7.07 -4.30 1.01
N GLY A 270 -7.63 -4.96 2.02
CA GLY A 270 -8.43 -6.17 1.84
C GLY A 270 -9.94 -5.91 1.87
N MET A 271 -10.36 -4.65 1.76
CA MET A 271 -11.80 -4.31 1.81
C MET A 271 -12.48 -4.58 0.47
N ALA A 272 -13.72 -5.05 0.51
CA ALA A 272 -14.56 -5.25 -0.68
C ALA A 272 -14.74 -3.95 -1.49
N ALA A 273 -14.65 -2.80 -0.84
CA ALA A 273 -14.65 -1.50 -1.50
C ALA A 273 -13.47 -1.32 -2.48
N TYR A 274 -12.37 -2.05 -2.29
CA TYR A 274 -11.23 -2.05 -3.17
C TYR A 274 -11.38 -3.15 -4.23
N ASP A 275 -12.34 -2.97 -5.12
CA ASP A 275 -12.67 -3.92 -6.19
C ASP A 275 -12.52 -3.26 -7.56
N MET A 276 -11.48 -3.65 -8.28
CA MET A 276 -11.20 -3.22 -9.66
C MET A 276 -11.85 -4.13 -10.70
N SER A 277 -12.69 -5.07 -10.29
CA SER A 277 -13.36 -5.93 -11.26
C SER A 277 -14.11 -5.08 -12.26
N LEU A 278 -13.78 -5.28 -13.52
CA LEU A 278 -14.54 -4.69 -14.61
C LEU A 278 -15.91 -5.35 -14.60
N TYR A 279 -16.95 -4.54 -14.61
CA TYR A 279 -18.29 -5.06 -14.79
C TYR A 279 -18.34 -5.82 -16.12
N PRO A 280 -18.58 -7.13 -16.14
CA PRO A 280 -18.55 -7.90 -17.39
C PRO A 280 -19.54 -7.39 -18.43
N ASP A 281 -20.56 -6.65 -18.02
CA ASP A 281 -21.64 -6.15 -18.86
C ASP A 281 -21.49 -4.71 -19.31
N GLY A 282 -20.29 -4.11 -19.24
CA GLY A 282 -20.07 -2.72 -19.61
C GLY A 282 -20.83 -1.74 -18.72
N ALA A 283 -21.10 -2.13 -17.49
CA ALA A 283 -21.72 -1.25 -16.50
C ALA A 283 -20.88 0.02 -16.38
N GLN A 284 -21.55 1.13 -16.42
CA GLN A 284 -20.98 2.44 -16.55
C GLN A 284 -19.89 2.67 -15.52
N TYR A 285 -18.73 3.16 -16.00
CA TYR A 285 -17.78 3.89 -15.17
C TYR A 285 -18.57 4.82 -14.26
N ASN A 286 -18.59 4.51 -12.98
CA ASN A 286 -19.20 5.42 -12.04
C ASN A 286 -18.11 6.35 -11.47
N ASP A 287 -18.51 7.57 -11.09
CA ASP A 287 -17.59 8.60 -10.63
C ASP A 287 -16.72 8.17 -9.43
N TYR A 288 -17.14 7.16 -8.69
CA TYR A 288 -16.41 6.65 -7.52
C TYR A 288 -15.15 5.86 -7.89
N MET A 289 -15.10 5.24 -9.08
CA MET A 289 -13.90 4.56 -9.56
C MET A 289 -12.71 5.51 -9.76
N VAL A 290 -12.96 6.80 -9.91
CA VAL A 290 -11.88 7.82 -9.89
C VAL A 290 -11.10 7.74 -8.59
N ASN A 291 -11.81 7.64 -7.44
CA ASN A 291 -11.15 7.45 -6.15
C ASN A 291 -10.40 6.12 -6.06
N LEU A 292 -10.99 5.03 -6.56
CA LEU A 292 -10.35 3.70 -6.56
C LEU A 292 -9.04 3.72 -7.34
N TYR A 293 -9.04 4.31 -8.53
CA TYR A 293 -7.84 4.44 -9.33
C TYR A 293 -6.82 5.37 -8.67
N LYS A 294 -7.30 6.49 -8.10
CA LYS A 294 -6.44 7.46 -7.44
C LYS A 294 -5.78 6.91 -6.17
N ILE A 295 -6.52 6.19 -5.31
CA ILE A 295 -5.93 5.57 -4.12
C ILE A 295 -4.90 4.51 -4.50
N THR A 296 -5.11 3.78 -5.60
CA THR A 296 -4.15 2.81 -6.11
C THR A 296 -2.87 3.49 -6.59
N GLU A 297 -2.99 4.53 -7.42
CA GLU A 297 -1.85 5.33 -7.88
C GLU A 297 -1.08 5.90 -6.69
N ASN A 298 -1.77 6.57 -5.76
CA ASN A 298 -1.17 7.14 -4.55
C ASN A 298 -0.47 6.06 -3.70
N THR A 299 -1.07 4.88 -3.55
CA THR A 299 -0.46 3.77 -2.80
C THR A 299 0.84 3.31 -3.44
N LEU A 300 0.87 3.12 -4.74
CA LEU A 300 2.09 2.69 -5.45
C LEU A 300 3.18 3.78 -5.42
N GLU A 301 2.80 5.05 -5.57
CA GLU A 301 3.74 6.19 -5.46
C GLU A 301 4.30 6.33 -4.04
N TYR A 302 3.44 6.21 -3.03
CA TYR A 302 3.83 6.25 -1.62
C TYR A 302 4.82 5.12 -1.29
N LEU A 303 4.52 3.89 -1.68
CA LEU A 303 5.37 2.74 -1.44
C LEU A 303 6.70 2.83 -2.20
N ASN A 304 6.71 3.38 -3.41
CA ASN A 304 7.96 3.67 -4.12
C ASN A 304 8.83 4.65 -3.34
N SER A 305 8.23 5.70 -2.76
CA SER A 305 8.98 6.65 -1.93
C SER A 305 9.57 6.00 -0.68
N LYS A 306 8.82 5.07 -0.06
CA LYS A 306 9.31 4.31 1.11
C LYS A 306 10.49 3.40 0.76
N ALA A 307 10.47 2.74 -0.38
CA ALA A 307 11.61 1.94 -0.85
C ALA A 307 12.85 2.82 -1.13
N ASP A 308 12.66 4.04 -1.66
CA ASP A 308 13.75 4.99 -1.87
C ASP A 308 14.36 5.46 -0.55
N GLU A 309 13.55 5.70 0.49
CA GLU A 309 14.04 6.04 1.83
C GLU A 309 14.96 4.95 2.38
N VAL A 310 14.60 3.67 2.22
CA VAL A 310 15.43 2.53 2.65
C VAL A 310 16.73 2.46 1.86
N SER A 311 16.68 2.63 0.54
CA SER A 311 17.85 2.53 -0.36
C SER A 311 18.87 3.62 -0.11
N THR A 312 18.41 4.82 0.26
CA THR A 312 19.28 5.98 0.55
C THR A 312 19.81 5.98 1.99
N GLY A 313 19.33 5.07 2.84
CA GLY A 313 19.66 5.04 4.27
C GLY A 313 19.12 6.24 5.06
N ILE A 314 18.32 7.09 4.42
CA ILE A 314 17.64 8.23 5.05
C ILE A 314 16.30 7.73 5.56
N LYS A 315 16.26 7.22 6.78
CA LYS A 315 15.00 7.11 7.51
C LYS A 315 14.56 8.53 7.86
N ASP A 316 13.34 8.90 7.51
CA ASP A 316 12.68 9.98 8.23
C ASP A 316 12.60 9.54 9.69
N ILE A 317 13.46 10.11 10.53
CA ILE A 317 13.39 9.87 11.97
C ILE A 317 12.17 10.64 12.43
N THR A 318 11.03 10.00 12.47
CA THR A 318 9.85 10.54 13.14
C THR A 318 10.14 10.49 14.63
N PHE A 319 10.61 11.60 15.17
CA PHE A 319 10.73 11.76 16.62
C PHE A 319 9.33 11.80 17.21
N VAL A 320 8.88 10.69 17.75
CA VAL A 320 7.72 10.66 18.64
C VAL A 320 8.11 11.42 19.91
N GLY A 321 7.61 12.64 20.02
CA GLY A 321 7.53 13.36 21.28
C GLY A 321 8.79 14.07 21.76
N VAL A 322 9.15 15.18 21.17
CA VAL A 322 9.64 16.35 21.93
C VAL A 322 9.19 17.63 21.22
N ASN A 323 8.12 18.24 21.72
CA ASN A 323 7.79 19.63 21.42
C ASN A 323 8.84 20.56 22.05
N LYS A 324 9.96 20.72 21.39
CA LYS A 324 10.82 21.91 21.51
C LYS A 324 11.58 22.04 20.18
N SER A 325 11.33 23.12 19.47
CA SER A 325 12.19 23.56 18.38
C SER A 325 13.60 23.80 18.92
N ASP A 326 14.45 22.78 18.87
CA ASP A 326 15.87 22.93 19.14
C ASP A 326 16.49 23.44 17.85
N ASP A 327 16.89 24.69 17.84
CA ASP A 327 17.52 25.37 16.71
C ASP A 327 18.98 24.86 16.46
N ALA A 328 19.23 23.62 16.84
CA ALA A 328 20.51 22.97 16.73
C ALA A 328 20.67 22.20 15.40
N TYR A 329 21.89 22.16 14.93
CA TYR A 329 22.30 21.28 13.83
C TYR A 329 22.83 19.96 14.39
N TYR A 330 22.54 18.88 13.65
CA TYR A 330 23.03 17.53 13.97
C TYR A 330 23.74 16.93 12.77
N THR A 331 24.81 16.18 13.01
CA THR A 331 25.41 15.33 11.96
C THR A 331 24.44 14.19 11.59
N LEU A 332 24.69 13.50 10.49
CA LEU A 332 23.92 12.32 10.11
C LEU A 332 24.01 11.17 11.14
N GLN A 333 25.03 11.20 12.02
CA GLN A 333 25.18 10.25 13.14
C GLN A 333 24.44 10.72 14.41
N GLY A 334 23.70 11.84 14.35
CA GLY A 334 22.93 12.36 15.48
C GLY A 334 23.75 13.16 16.50
N VAL A 335 25.01 13.52 16.17
CA VAL A 335 25.86 14.35 17.04
C VAL A 335 25.47 15.81 16.87
N LYS A 336 25.11 16.49 17.97
CA LYS A 336 24.76 17.91 18.01
C LYS A 336 25.99 18.74 17.72
N VAL A 337 25.86 19.71 16.81
CA VAL A 337 26.90 20.73 16.51
C VAL A 337 26.32 22.12 16.71
N ALA A 338 27.12 23.04 17.24
CA ALA A 338 26.66 24.40 17.58
C ALA A 338 26.26 25.22 16.34
N SER A 339 26.97 25.01 15.23
CA SER A 339 26.63 25.44 13.88
C SER A 339 27.43 24.60 12.88
N PRO A 340 26.96 24.42 11.64
CA PRO A 340 27.77 23.76 10.64
C PRO A 340 28.97 24.65 10.29
N LEU A 341 30.15 24.20 10.65
CA LEU A 341 31.41 24.94 10.43
C LEU A 341 32.10 24.55 9.13
N THR A 342 31.72 23.42 8.54
CA THR A 342 32.34 22.89 7.32
C THR A 342 31.28 22.50 6.31
N ALA A 343 31.66 22.44 5.02
CA ALA A 343 30.80 21.90 3.98
C ALA A 343 30.40 20.47 4.33
N GLY A 344 29.12 20.17 4.25
CA GLY A 344 28.60 18.87 4.66
C GLY A 344 27.09 18.80 4.68
N ILE A 345 26.57 17.64 5.11
CA ILE A 345 25.14 17.38 5.25
C ILE A 345 24.80 17.33 6.75
N TYR A 346 23.80 18.09 7.14
CA TYR A 346 23.34 18.21 8.51
C TYR A 346 21.82 18.02 8.59
N VAL A 347 21.31 17.80 9.79
CA VAL A 347 19.86 17.82 10.10
C VAL A 347 19.60 19.03 10.98
N HIS A 348 18.67 19.88 10.59
CA HIS A 348 18.20 21.05 11.33
C HIS A 348 16.68 21.17 11.21
N ASN A 349 15.98 21.29 12.32
CA ASN A 349 14.53 21.34 12.37
C ASN A 349 13.87 20.20 11.55
N HIS A 350 14.37 18.98 11.77
CA HIS A 350 13.92 17.76 11.07
C HIS A 350 14.10 17.78 9.54
N LYS A 351 14.87 18.71 9.00
CA LYS A 351 15.14 18.82 7.56
C LYS A 351 16.63 18.63 7.28
N LYS A 352 16.92 17.99 6.15
CA LYS A 352 18.27 17.90 5.62
C LYS A 352 18.74 19.28 5.15
N VAL A 353 19.89 19.72 5.65
CA VAL A 353 20.55 20.98 5.25
C VAL A 353 21.89 20.63 4.63
N VAL A 354 22.17 21.16 3.44
CA VAL A 354 23.47 21.05 2.77
C VAL A 354 24.19 22.37 2.94
N VAL A 355 25.32 22.33 3.65
CA VAL A 355 26.26 23.47 3.76
C VAL A 355 27.32 23.30 2.69
N ARG A 356 27.51 24.30 1.84
CA ARG A 356 28.48 24.33 0.74
C ARG A 356 29.66 25.20 1.09
#